data_3482d2f44048e7c5a2427e54116903e0
#
_entry.id   3482d2f44048e7c5a2427e54116903e0
#
_cell.length_a   1.000
_cell.length_b   1.000
_cell.length_c   1.000
_cell.angle_alpha   90.00
_cell.angle_beta   90.00
_cell.angle_gamma   90.00
#
_symmetry.space_group_name_H-M   'P 1'
#
loop_
_entity.id
_entity.type
_entity.pdbx_description
1 polymer ?
#
loop_
_entity_poly.entity_id
_entity_poly.type
_entity_poly.pdbx_seq_one_letter_code
_entity_poly.pdbx_strand_id
1 'polypeptide(L)' 'PVNSTGFVSNIMKAISLYELDHKILVEGFLAWNGCDYYWEDNNIYATFENKEQLLIRFENIGDKKRIKNIDGITG' A
#
# COMPACT_ATOMS: atom_id res chain seq x y z
N PRO A 1 -0.38 -6.84 13.86
CA PRO A 1 0.02 -6.66 12.44
C PRO A 1 -0.43 -7.82 11.58
N VAL A 2 -0.73 -7.54 10.32
CA VAL A 2 -1.15 -8.57 9.37
C VAL A 2 -0.04 -8.78 8.33
N ASN A 3 -0.04 -9.96 7.68
CA ASN A 3 0.89 -10.24 6.59
C ASN A 3 0.44 -9.48 5.32
N SER A 4 1.19 -9.67 4.22
CA SER A 4 0.89 -8.94 2.99
C SER A 4 -0.50 -9.24 2.45
N THR A 5 -0.96 -10.49 2.55
CA THR A 5 -2.30 -10.86 2.09
C THR A 5 -3.38 -10.15 2.90
N GLY A 6 -3.24 -10.15 4.22
CA GLY A 6 -4.18 -9.45 5.11
C GLY A 6 -4.13 -7.94 4.90
N PHE A 7 -2.94 -7.39 4.68
CA PHE A 7 -2.78 -5.97 4.38
C PHE A 7 -3.55 -5.59 3.11
N VAL A 8 -3.35 -6.32 2.02
CA VAL A 8 -4.04 -6.04 0.76
C VAL A 8 -5.54 -6.13 0.93
N SER A 9 -6.03 -7.16 1.63
CA SER A 9 -7.45 -7.32 1.90
C SER A 9 -8.02 -6.12 2.66
N ASN A 10 -7.31 -5.64 3.70
CA ASN A 10 -7.76 -4.50 4.49
C ASN A 10 -7.77 -3.21 3.68
N ILE A 11 -6.74 -2.99 2.86
CA ILE A 11 -6.67 -1.82 1.98
C ILE A 11 -7.82 -1.83 0.99
N MET A 12 -8.08 -2.98 0.36
CA MET A 12 -9.15 -3.06 -0.64
C MET A 12 -10.52 -2.79 -0.03
N LYS A 13 -10.75 -3.25 1.20
CA LYS A 13 -11.99 -2.92 1.91
C LYS A 13 -12.10 -1.43 2.19
N ALA A 14 -11.00 -0.81 2.66
CA ALA A 14 -11.01 0.60 3.00
C ALA A 14 -11.27 1.47 1.78
N ILE A 15 -10.61 1.20 0.65
CA ILE A 15 -10.80 2.02 -0.55
C ILE A 15 -12.17 1.85 -1.18
N SER A 16 -12.86 0.74 -0.90
CA SER A 16 -14.22 0.55 -1.38
C SER A 16 -15.25 1.29 -0.54
N LEU A 17 -14.90 1.64 0.70
CA LEU A 17 -15.81 2.32 1.63
C LEU A 17 -15.62 3.84 1.66
N TYR A 18 -14.42 4.32 1.33
CA TYR A 18 -14.07 5.73 1.49
C TYR A 18 -13.45 6.29 0.24
N GLU A 19 -13.87 7.50 -0.13
CA GLU A 19 -13.24 8.27 -1.21
C GLU A 19 -12.07 9.06 -0.61
N LEU A 20 -10.98 8.36 -0.32
CA LEU A 20 -9.82 8.93 0.33
C LEU A 20 -8.65 9.06 -0.64
N ASP A 21 -7.68 9.90 -0.25
CA ASP A 21 -6.37 9.89 -0.87
C ASP A 21 -5.71 8.55 -0.49
N HIS A 22 -5.54 7.68 -1.46
CA HIS A 22 -5.00 6.35 -1.19
C HIS A 22 -3.58 6.39 -0.63
N LYS A 23 -2.81 7.44 -0.96
CA LYS A 23 -1.47 7.62 -0.39
C LYS A 23 -1.53 7.68 1.13
N ILE A 24 -2.42 8.52 1.66
CA ILE A 24 -2.57 8.70 3.11
C ILE A 24 -3.01 7.38 3.75
N LEU A 25 -3.97 6.72 3.13
CA LEU A 25 -4.50 5.47 3.64
C LEU A 25 -3.42 4.38 3.69
N VAL A 26 -2.68 4.21 2.59
CA VAL A 26 -1.64 3.18 2.48
C VAL A 26 -0.51 3.46 3.46
N GLU A 27 -0.02 4.69 3.51
CA GLU A 27 1.06 5.04 4.43
C GLU A 27 0.64 4.84 5.88
N GLY A 28 -0.60 5.19 6.21
CA GLY A 28 -1.13 4.98 7.56
C GLY A 28 -1.17 3.51 7.94
N PHE A 29 -1.65 2.65 7.04
CA PHE A 29 -1.71 1.23 7.31
C PHE A 29 -0.33 0.58 7.36
N LEU A 30 0.61 1.01 6.51
CA LEU A 30 1.98 0.49 6.55
C LEU A 30 2.66 0.86 7.87
N ALA A 31 2.49 2.09 8.32
CA ALA A 31 3.05 2.54 9.59
C ALA A 31 2.43 1.78 10.76
N TRP A 32 1.10 1.63 10.75
CA TRP A 32 0.40 0.88 11.80
C TRP A 32 0.88 -0.57 11.86
N ASN A 33 1.14 -1.17 10.70
CA ASN A 33 1.57 -2.57 10.60
C ASN A 33 3.07 -2.75 10.88
N GLY A 34 3.80 -1.67 11.05
CA GLY A 34 5.24 -1.73 11.33
C GLY A 34 6.06 -2.14 10.12
N CYS A 35 5.58 -1.89 8.92
CA CYS A 35 6.30 -2.22 7.70
C CYS A 35 7.35 -1.18 7.37
N ASP A 36 8.49 -1.62 6.85
CA ASP A 36 9.45 -0.73 6.22
C ASP A 36 8.97 -0.44 4.81
N TYR A 37 9.03 0.81 4.39
CA TYR A 37 8.65 1.15 3.03
C TYR A 37 9.40 2.39 2.56
N TYR A 38 9.47 2.52 1.25
CA TYR A 38 10.04 3.72 0.62
C TYR A 38 9.33 4.00 -0.70
N TRP A 39 9.36 5.27 -1.09
CA TRP A 39 8.83 5.72 -2.37
C TRP A 39 9.93 5.68 -3.43
N GLU A 40 9.58 5.21 -4.62
CA GLU A 40 10.42 5.33 -5.80
C GLU A 40 9.51 5.71 -6.96
N ASP A 41 9.75 6.88 -7.52
CA ASP A 41 8.83 7.47 -8.50
C ASP A 41 7.44 7.59 -7.88
N ASN A 42 6.42 7.02 -8.49
CA ASN A 42 5.05 7.10 -7.99
C ASN A 42 4.61 5.78 -7.36
N ASN A 43 5.56 5.03 -6.81
CA ASN A 43 5.31 3.69 -6.28
C ASN A 43 5.85 3.56 -4.86
N ILE A 44 5.21 2.70 -4.07
CA ILE A 44 5.73 2.29 -2.76
C ILE A 44 6.25 0.87 -2.86
N TYR A 45 7.45 0.65 -2.32
CA TYR A 45 7.99 -0.68 -2.07
C TYR A 45 7.92 -0.93 -0.57
N ALA A 46 7.17 -1.93 -0.16
CA ALA A 46 6.95 -2.24 1.25
C ALA A 46 7.47 -3.63 1.59
N THR A 47 8.09 -3.76 2.75
CA THR A 47 8.62 -5.03 3.26
C THR A 47 7.96 -5.33 4.59
N PHE A 48 7.40 -6.53 4.72
CA PHE A 48 6.71 -6.99 5.91
C PHE A 48 7.67 -7.79 6.81
N GLU A 49 7.28 -8.03 8.06
CA GLU A 49 8.12 -8.75 9.02
C GLU A 49 8.52 -10.13 8.52
N ASN A 50 7.62 -10.82 7.83
CA ASN A 50 7.88 -12.15 7.28
C ASN A 50 8.69 -12.13 5.99
N LYS A 51 9.28 -10.98 5.64
CA LYS A 51 10.09 -10.76 4.43
C LYS A 51 9.29 -10.71 3.14
N GLU A 52 7.97 -10.81 3.19
CA GLU A 52 7.15 -10.56 2.02
C GLU A 52 7.28 -9.10 1.59
N GLN A 53 7.24 -8.86 0.29
CA GLN A 53 7.35 -7.52 -0.26
C GLN A 53 6.19 -7.23 -1.20
N LEU A 54 5.76 -5.99 -1.22
CA LEU A 54 4.71 -5.51 -2.13
C LEU A 54 5.22 -4.30 -2.89
N LEU A 55 4.83 -4.23 -4.15
CA LEU A 55 4.99 -3.04 -4.96
C LEU A 55 3.60 -2.45 -5.18
N ILE A 56 3.37 -1.26 -4.66
CA ILE A 56 2.09 -0.57 -4.77
C ILE A 56 2.29 0.57 -5.74
N ARG A 57 1.66 0.46 -6.91
CA ARG A 57 1.74 1.49 -7.95
C ARG A 57 0.55 2.43 -7.84
N PHE A 58 0.85 3.71 -7.94
CA PHE A 58 -0.17 4.76 -7.86
C PHE A 58 -0.30 5.50 -9.17
N GLU A 59 -1.47 6.09 -9.39
CA GLU A 59 -1.68 7.08 -10.43
C GLU A 59 -2.16 8.36 -9.78
N ASN A 60 -1.87 9.49 -10.41
CA ASN A 60 -2.28 10.79 -9.90
C ASN A 60 -3.63 11.16 -10.49
N ILE A 61 -4.57 11.54 -9.60
CA ILE A 61 -5.89 12.03 -10.00
C ILE A 61 -6.04 13.40 -9.37
N GLY A 62 -5.76 14.44 -10.16
CA GLY A 62 -5.71 15.79 -9.62
C GLY A 62 -4.58 15.93 -8.61
N ASP A 63 -4.89 16.34 -7.41
CA ASP A 63 -3.93 16.50 -6.31
C ASP A 63 -3.86 15.27 -5.40
N LYS A 64 -4.53 14.18 -5.77
CA LYS A 64 -4.59 12.96 -4.96
C LYS A 64 -3.97 11.80 -5.69
N LYS A 65 -3.57 10.78 -4.94
CA LYS A 65 -3.07 9.53 -5.51
C LYS A 65 -4.10 8.43 -5.34
N ARG A 66 -4.18 7.58 -6.35
CA ARG A 66 -5.05 6.40 -6.32
C ARG A 66 -4.23 5.17 -6.65
N ILE A 67 -4.50 4.07 -5.97
CA ILE A 67 -3.82 2.81 -6.25
C ILE A 67 -4.18 2.36 -7.66
N LYS A 68 -3.15 2.13 -8.47
CA LYS A 68 -3.29 1.61 -9.83
C LYS A 68 -3.27 0.09 -9.81
N ASN A 69 -2.29 -0.49 -9.13
CA ASN A 69 -2.24 -1.93 -8.89
C ASN A 69 -1.30 -2.23 -7.73
N ILE A 70 -1.40 -3.46 -7.21
CA ILE A 70 -0.54 -3.98 -6.14
C ILE A 70 -0.02 -5.33 -6.59
N ASP A 71 1.31 -5.48 -6.60
CA ASP A 71 1.96 -6.75 -6.97
C ASP A 71 2.79 -7.27 -5.82
N GLY A 72 2.71 -8.59 -5.60
CA GLY A 72 3.65 -9.25 -4.72
C GLY A 72 5.01 -9.38 -5.41
N ILE A 73 6.07 -9.12 -4.67
CA ILE A 73 7.43 -9.29 -5.18
C ILE A 73 8.04 -10.46 -4.44
N THR A 74 8.42 -11.50 -5.19
CA THR A 74 9.16 -12.62 -4.62
C THR A 74 10.63 -12.39 -4.92
N GLY A 75 11.35 -12.11 -3.87
CA GLY A 75 12.78 -11.79 -4.00
C GLY A 75 13.64 -13.00 -3.91
#